data_bc04be052e511b486fa57aa7a8b36750
#
_entry.id   bc04be052e511b486fa57aa7a8b36750
#
_cell.length_a   1.000
_cell.length_b   1.000
_cell.length_c   1.000
_cell.angle_alpha   90.00
_cell.angle_beta   90.00
_cell.angle_gamma   90.00
#
_symmetry.space_group_name_H-M   'P 1'
#
loop_
_entity.id
_entity.type
_entity.pdbx_description
1 polymer ?
#
loop_
_entity_poly.entity_id
_entity_poly.type
_entity_poly.pdbx_seq_one_letter_code
_entity_poly.pdbx_strand_id
1 'polypeptide(L)'
;VNVLVVGDGRLADCTCRELSACCQIVRQVDLETGVPADVDLALVLHDGWHPSILQEAEERFALTGIPWLRSFIAFGEGVTGPFVRPGVPGCSRCADMRQLMAGRDRKEMWEMQMRMYESGGRPHDPWASQTALLQLANLLASEVRRFLEGRQMQTEGHIYLLNLKTLRLSRHVFLPDPYCTVCGRLPDDTADLAKLTLKPSPKVNTDSFRSRPMEELKQVLAHDYLDQRTGFFNGKMRDLISPFADVSVNLPLFAGDEAASGRTHSYAESELTAILE
;
A
#
# COMPACT_ATOMS: atom_id res chain seq x y z
N VAL A 1 -25.63 5.61 -6.20
CA VAL A 1 -24.21 5.88 -5.98
C VAL A 1 -23.56 6.17 -7.32
N ASN A 2 -22.88 7.30 -7.43
CA ASN A 2 -22.20 7.76 -8.62
C ASN A 2 -20.71 7.44 -8.51
N VAL A 3 -20.20 6.66 -9.45
CA VAL A 3 -18.80 6.28 -9.51
C VAL A 3 -18.13 7.00 -10.67
N LEU A 4 -17.15 7.84 -10.37
CA LEU A 4 -16.30 8.48 -11.38
C LEU A 4 -15.22 7.49 -11.82
N VAL A 5 -15.12 7.26 -13.13
CA VAL A 5 -14.02 6.47 -13.72
C VAL A 5 -13.15 7.42 -14.55
N VAL A 6 -11.92 7.61 -14.10
CA VAL A 6 -10.90 8.44 -14.77
C VAL A 6 -9.95 7.51 -15.54
N GLY A 7 -9.85 7.72 -16.84
CA GLY A 7 -8.99 6.95 -17.74
C GLY A 7 -9.73 6.54 -19.02
N ASP A 8 -8.97 6.37 -20.09
CA ASP A 8 -9.46 6.07 -21.45
C ASP A 8 -9.03 4.69 -21.99
N GLY A 9 -8.28 3.94 -21.16
CA GLY A 9 -7.73 2.64 -21.55
C GLY A 9 -8.69 1.46 -21.48
N ARG A 10 -8.21 0.30 -21.91
CA ARG A 10 -8.94 -0.97 -21.92
C ARG A 10 -9.36 -1.44 -20.52
N LEU A 11 -8.53 -1.14 -19.50
CA LEU A 11 -8.86 -1.44 -18.10
C LEU A 11 -10.11 -0.66 -17.66
N ALA A 12 -10.16 0.63 -17.99
CA ALA A 12 -11.33 1.46 -17.71
C ALA A 12 -12.59 0.94 -18.44
N ASP A 13 -12.47 0.56 -19.71
CA ASP A 13 -13.57 -0.02 -20.49
C ASP A 13 -14.09 -1.34 -19.90
N CYS A 14 -13.18 -2.24 -19.50
CA CYS A 14 -13.55 -3.49 -18.84
C CYS A 14 -14.25 -3.24 -17.50
N THR A 15 -13.71 -2.31 -16.69
CA THR A 15 -14.27 -1.98 -15.38
C THR A 15 -15.66 -1.35 -15.51
N CYS A 16 -15.85 -0.41 -16.45
CA CYS A 16 -17.17 0.19 -16.70
C CYS A 16 -18.22 -0.86 -17.08
N ARG A 17 -17.86 -1.85 -17.90
CA ARG A 17 -18.78 -2.94 -18.27
C ARG A 17 -19.19 -3.78 -17.06
N GLU A 18 -18.25 -4.12 -16.18
CA GLU A 18 -18.52 -4.90 -14.97
C GLU A 18 -19.36 -4.11 -13.93
N LEU A 19 -19.25 -2.79 -13.92
CA LEU A 19 -19.97 -1.93 -12.99
C LEU A 19 -21.32 -1.44 -13.49
N SER A 20 -21.60 -1.54 -14.79
CA SER A 20 -22.79 -0.97 -15.43
C SER A 20 -24.13 -1.41 -14.83
N ALA A 21 -24.17 -2.59 -14.21
CA ALA A 21 -25.37 -3.15 -13.58
C ALA A 21 -25.57 -2.73 -12.12
N CYS A 22 -24.56 -2.13 -11.46
CA CYS A 22 -24.62 -1.91 -10.01
C CYS A 22 -24.51 -0.43 -9.57
N CYS A 23 -24.07 0.47 -10.44
CA CYS A 23 -23.94 1.90 -10.12
C CYS A 23 -24.05 2.79 -11.35
N GLN A 24 -24.23 4.10 -11.13
CA GLN A 24 -24.12 5.08 -12.19
C GLN A 24 -22.67 5.44 -12.41
N ILE A 25 -22.23 5.42 -13.67
CA ILE A 25 -20.85 5.69 -14.04
C ILE A 25 -20.76 7.03 -14.72
N VAL A 26 -19.91 7.90 -14.17
CA VAL A 26 -19.46 9.12 -14.84
C VAL A 26 -18.05 8.86 -15.36
N ARG A 27 -17.80 9.05 -16.64
CA ARG A 27 -16.50 8.77 -17.24
C ARG A 27 -15.79 10.05 -17.65
N GLN A 28 -14.52 10.15 -17.31
CA GLN A 28 -13.61 11.20 -17.74
C GLN A 28 -12.29 10.59 -18.21
N VAL A 29 -11.64 11.23 -19.19
CA VAL A 29 -10.32 10.81 -19.67
C VAL A 29 -9.25 11.17 -18.64
N ASP A 30 -9.37 12.34 -18.05
CA ASP A 30 -8.42 12.94 -17.10
C ASP A 30 -9.18 13.75 -16.02
N LEU A 31 -8.44 14.45 -15.18
CA LEU A 31 -8.97 15.33 -14.14
C LEU A 31 -8.90 16.83 -14.52
N GLU A 32 -8.50 17.19 -15.74
CA GLU A 32 -8.34 18.60 -16.15
C GLU A 32 -9.65 19.39 -16.04
N THR A 33 -10.78 18.77 -16.36
CA THR A 33 -12.11 19.37 -16.26
C THR A 33 -12.65 19.45 -14.82
N GLY A 34 -11.86 19.00 -13.84
CA GLY A 34 -12.27 18.95 -12.43
C GLY A 34 -13.04 17.68 -12.09
N VAL A 35 -13.45 17.60 -10.82
CA VAL A 35 -14.21 16.46 -10.29
C VAL A 35 -15.67 16.85 -10.21
N PRO A 36 -16.63 16.07 -10.78
CA PRO A 36 -18.06 16.35 -10.67
C PRO A 36 -18.53 16.38 -9.21
N ALA A 37 -19.52 17.23 -8.91
CA ALA A 37 -19.97 17.45 -7.53
C ALA A 37 -20.65 16.22 -6.88
N ASP A 38 -21.34 15.40 -7.69
CA ASP A 38 -22.17 14.30 -7.20
C ASP A 38 -21.45 12.94 -7.31
N VAL A 39 -20.17 12.87 -6.95
CA VAL A 39 -19.38 11.65 -6.98
C VAL A 39 -19.19 11.08 -5.56
N ASP A 40 -19.56 9.83 -5.38
CA ASP A 40 -19.41 9.11 -4.11
C ASP A 40 -18.09 8.35 -4.00
N LEU A 41 -17.56 7.90 -5.15
CA LEU A 41 -16.31 7.13 -5.27
C LEU A 41 -15.64 7.44 -6.61
N ALA A 42 -14.31 7.57 -6.62
CA ALA A 42 -13.55 7.69 -7.85
C ALA A 42 -12.63 6.48 -8.09
N LEU A 43 -12.50 6.08 -9.35
CA LEU A 43 -11.58 5.07 -9.84
C LEU A 43 -10.62 5.71 -10.83
N VAL A 44 -9.31 5.60 -10.60
CA VAL A 44 -8.26 6.09 -11.52
C VAL A 44 -7.59 4.89 -12.17
N LEU A 45 -7.83 4.69 -13.47
CA LEU A 45 -7.54 3.44 -14.17
C LEU A 45 -6.69 3.68 -15.41
N HIS A 46 -5.51 3.04 -15.49
CA HIS A 46 -4.60 3.19 -16.62
C HIS A 46 -4.02 1.83 -17.08
N ASP A 47 -3.88 1.67 -18.39
CA ASP A 47 -3.23 0.51 -19.00
C ASP A 47 -1.69 0.57 -18.91
N GLY A 48 -1.16 1.63 -18.36
CA GLY A 48 0.25 1.88 -18.15
C GLY A 48 0.51 2.60 -16.83
N TRP A 49 1.73 3.04 -16.62
CA TRP A 49 2.13 3.73 -15.41
C TRP A 49 2.35 5.23 -15.66
N HIS A 50 1.53 6.04 -15.01
CA HIS A 50 1.50 7.51 -15.13
C HIS A 50 1.65 8.15 -13.75
N PRO A 51 2.88 8.30 -13.22
CA PRO A 51 3.10 8.81 -11.86
C PRO A 51 2.53 10.22 -11.64
N SER A 52 2.60 11.10 -12.64
CA SER A 52 2.07 12.47 -12.57
C SER A 52 0.54 12.50 -12.42
N ILE A 53 -0.18 11.66 -13.17
CA ILE A 53 -1.65 11.57 -13.08
C ILE A 53 -2.08 11.00 -11.73
N LEU A 54 -1.36 10.00 -11.23
CA LEU A 54 -1.65 9.43 -9.91
C LEU A 54 -1.41 10.42 -8.79
N GLN A 55 -0.38 11.26 -8.89
CA GLN A 55 -0.13 12.34 -7.94
C GLN A 55 -1.21 13.42 -8.02
N GLU A 56 -1.59 13.85 -9.22
CA GLU A 56 -2.68 14.79 -9.41
C GLU A 56 -4.00 14.29 -8.82
N ALA A 57 -4.30 13.01 -9.03
CA ALA A 57 -5.48 12.37 -8.45
C ALA A 57 -5.45 12.41 -6.91
N GLU A 58 -4.30 12.08 -6.29
CA GLU A 58 -4.13 12.16 -4.84
C GLU A 58 -4.42 13.58 -4.31
N GLU A 59 -3.83 14.60 -4.95
CA GLU A 59 -4.01 15.99 -4.54
C GLU A 59 -5.45 16.47 -4.71
N ARG A 60 -6.09 16.18 -5.85
CA ARG A 60 -7.46 16.60 -6.13
C ARG A 60 -8.48 15.92 -5.24
N PHE A 61 -8.36 14.62 -5.03
CA PHE A 61 -9.29 13.90 -4.14
C PHE A 61 -9.06 14.23 -2.66
N ALA A 62 -7.84 14.58 -2.26
CA ALA A 62 -7.57 15.09 -0.92
C ALA A 62 -8.33 16.42 -0.67
N LEU A 63 -8.41 17.31 -1.69
CA LEU A 63 -9.14 18.58 -1.60
C LEU A 63 -10.67 18.42 -1.64
N THR A 64 -11.17 17.50 -2.45
CA THR A 64 -12.63 17.29 -2.60
C THR A 64 -13.22 16.36 -1.53
N GLY A 65 -12.39 15.63 -0.79
CA GLY A 65 -12.84 14.67 0.22
C GLY A 65 -13.43 13.38 -0.36
N ILE A 66 -13.34 13.16 -1.68
CA ILE A 66 -13.92 12.00 -2.36
C ILE A 66 -12.99 10.80 -2.16
N PRO A 67 -13.49 9.65 -1.62
CA PRO A 67 -12.71 8.43 -1.53
C PRO A 67 -12.42 7.89 -2.93
N TRP A 68 -11.25 7.29 -3.10
CA TRP A 68 -10.84 6.83 -4.40
C TRP A 68 -9.99 5.56 -4.37
N LEU A 69 -9.98 4.85 -5.49
CA LEU A 69 -9.21 3.63 -5.71
C LEU A 69 -8.50 3.73 -7.05
N ARG A 70 -7.27 3.28 -7.11
CA ARG A 70 -6.50 3.24 -8.36
C ARG A 70 -6.24 1.82 -8.82
N SER A 71 -6.07 1.68 -10.14
CA SER A 71 -5.44 0.49 -10.74
C SER A 71 -4.68 0.86 -11.99
N PHE A 72 -3.47 0.35 -12.11
CA PHE A 72 -2.59 0.61 -13.25
C PHE A 72 -1.70 -0.59 -13.52
N ILE A 73 -1.01 -0.57 -14.65
CA ILE A 73 -0.11 -1.65 -15.07
C ILE A 73 1.31 -1.10 -15.16
N ALA A 74 2.26 -1.78 -14.53
CA ALA A 74 3.68 -1.42 -14.56
C ALA A 74 4.56 -2.68 -14.47
N PHE A 75 5.56 -2.76 -15.33
CA PHE A 75 6.61 -3.80 -15.28
C PHE A 75 6.09 -5.24 -15.28
N GLY A 76 5.02 -5.53 -16.03
CA GLY A 76 4.40 -6.85 -16.10
C GLY A 76 3.56 -7.21 -14.90
N GLU A 77 3.19 -6.23 -14.06
CA GLU A 77 2.28 -6.37 -12.94
C GLU A 77 1.10 -5.40 -13.04
N GLY A 78 -0.08 -5.88 -12.70
CA GLY A 78 -1.24 -5.04 -12.44
C GLY A 78 -1.28 -4.67 -10.96
N VAL A 79 -1.33 -3.38 -10.65
CA VAL A 79 -1.41 -2.85 -9.29
C VAL A 79 -2.82 -2.35 -9.04
N THR A 80 -3.49 -2.82 -7.99
CA THR A 80 -4.82 -2.32 -7.57
C THR A 80 -4.78 -1.92 -6.11
N GLY A 81 -5.17 -0.69 -5.82
CA GLY A 81 -5.11 -0.10 -4.48
C GLY A 81 -3.95 0.89 -4.31
N PRO A 82 -3.88 1.47 -3.11
CA PRO A 82 -4.82 1.33 -2.01
C PRO A 82 -6.17 1.99 -2.30
N PHE A 83 -7.20 1.62 -1.54
CA PHE A 83 -8.38 2.45 -1.38
C PHE A 83 -8.04 3.59 -0.42
N VAL A 84 -8.19 4.81 -0.89
CA VAL A 84 -7.80 6.02 -0.16
C VAL A 84 -9.04 6.73 0.35
N ARG A 85 -9.09 6.98 1.66
CA ARG A 85 -10.03 7.91 2.28
C ARG A 85 -9.28 9.21 2.58
N PRO A 86 -9.63 10.32 1.95
CA PRO A 86 -9.00 11.60 2.25
C PRO A 86 -9.03 11.93 3.75
N GLY A 87 -7.91 12.42 4.25
CA GLY A 87 -7.77 12.71 5.69
C GLY A 87 -7.51 11.50 6.59
N VAL A 88 -7.43 10.28 6.06
CA VAL A 88 -7.05 9.07 6.80
C VAL A 88 -5.64 8.64 6.40
N PRO A 89 -4.74 8.28 7.34
CA PRO A 89 -3.41 7.77 7.00
C PRO A 89 -3.47 6.52 6.13
N GLY A 90 -2.54 6.40 5.16
CA GLY A 90 -2.49 5.26 4.23
C GLY A 90 -2.87 5.62 2.79
N CYS A 91 -2.42 6.76 2.30
CA CYS A 91 -2.64 7.23 0.93
C CYS A 91 -1.85 6.43 -0.12
N SER A 92 -2.07 6.72 -1.39
CA SER A 92 -1.40 6.05 -2.51
C SER A 92 0.11 6.26 -2.48
N ARG A 93 0.58 7.43 -2.05
CA ARG A 93 2.00 7.76 -1.91
C ARG A 93 2.69 6.91 -0.83
N CYS A 94 2.01 6.61 0.28
CA CYS A 94 2.53 5.68 1.28
C CYS A 94 2.75 4.29 0.70
N ALA A 95 1.77 3.76 -0.05
CA ALA A 95 1.87 2.46 -0.69
C ALA A 95 3.03 2.41 -1.71
N ASP A 96 3.17 3.44 -2.57
CA ASP A 96 4.25 3.53 -3.56
C ASP A 96 5.64 3.61 -2.90
N MET A 97 5.77 4.41 -1.85
CA MET A 97 7.02 4.51 -1.11
C MET A 97 7.38 3.18 -0.44
N ARG A 98 6.42 2.50 0.17
CA ARG A 98 6.66 1.17 0.76
C ARG A 98 7.03 0.13 -0.29
N GLN A 99 6.36 0.13 -1.45
CA GLN A 99 6.70 -0.75 -2.57
C GLN A 99 8.10 -0.46 -3.12
N LEU A 100 8.47 0.81 -3.27
CA LEU A 100 9.81 1.23 -3.67
C LEU A 100 10.85 0.75 -2.65
N MET A 101 10.62 1.00 -1.36
CA MET A 101 11.57 0.67 -0.29
C MET A 101 11.75 -0.83 -0.11
N ALA A 102 10.71 -1.63 -0.28
CA ALA A 102 10.80 -3.09 -0.21
C ALA A 102 11.53 -3.71 -1.42
N GLY A 103 11.64 -2.99 -2.55
CA GLY A 103 12.36 -3.41 -3.74
C GLY A 103 13.88 -3.46 -3.53
N ARG A 104 14.59 -4.14 -4.45
CA ARG A 104 16.06 -4.23 -4.43
C ARG A 104 16.73 -3.06 -5.13
N ASP A 105 16.20 -2.68 -6.30
CA ASP A 105 16.78 -1.67 -7.21
C ASP A 105 16.15 -0.29 -6.94
N ARG A 106 16.17 0.17 -5.68
CA ARG A 106 15.45 1.37 -5.20
C ARG A 106 15.88 2.64 -5.89
N LYS A 107 17.18 2.83 -6.09
CA LYS A 107 17.74 4.04 -6.73
C LYS A 107 17.35 4.10 -8.19
N GLU A 108 17.51 3.01 -8.90
CA GLU A 108 17.18 2.87 -10.31
C GLU A 108 15.67 3.05 -10.53
N MET A 109 14.86 2.46 -9.67
CA MET A 109 13.40 2.61 -9.71
C MET A 109 12.96 4.03 -9.39
N TRP A 110 13.60 4.68 -8.42
CA TRP A 110 13.36 6.09 -8.11
C TRP A 110 13.70 6.99 -9.31
N GLU A 111 14.90 6.82 -9.89
CA GLU A 111 15.31 7.58 -11.07
C GLU A 111 14.36 7.36 -12.26
N MET A 112 13.94 6.12 -12.47
CA MET A 112 12.99 5.78 -13.53
C MET A 112 11.62 6.44 -13.27
N GLN A 113 11.14 6.44 -12.04
CA GLN A 113 9.90 7.11 -11.67
C GLN A 113 9.96 8.61 -11.92
N MET A 114 11.07 9.26 -11.57
CA MET A 114 11.26 10.69 -11.83
C MET A 114 11.26 11.01 -13.34
N ARG A 115 11.95 10.20 -14.14
CA ARG A 115 11.94 10.36 -15.61
C ARG A 115 10.53 10.15 -16.19
N MET A 116 9.78 9.18 -15.70
CA MET A 116 8.40 8.96 -16.13
C MET A 116 7.46 10.07 -15.69
N TYR A 117 7.71 10.67 -14.54
CA TYR A 117 6.96 11.83 -14.09
C TYR A 117 7.13 13.02 -15.08
N GLU A 118 8.37 13.28 -15.51
CA GLU A 118 8.67 14.34 -16.47
C GLU A 118 8.18 14.04 -17.90
N SER A 119 8.22 12.78 -18.32
CA SER A 119 7.83 12.36 -19.69
C SER A 119 6.35 12.04 -19.87
N GLY A 120 5.52 12.18 -18.82
CA GLY A 120 4.09 11.86 -18.87
C GLY A 120 3.76 10.37 -18.69
N GLY A 121 4.76 9.55 -18.30
CA GLY A 121 4.56 8.14 -17.99
C GLY A 121 4.69 7.19 -19.17
N ARG A 122 4.23 5.94 -18.96
CA ARG A 122 4.24 4.86 -19.96
C ARG A 122 2.80 4.45 -20.29
N PRO A 123 2.32 4.72 -21.49
CA PRO A 123 0.89 4.58 -21.81
C PRO A 123 0.40 3.12 -21.86
N HIS A 124 1.31 2.15 -22.08
CA HIS A 124 0.94 0.77 -22.27
C HIS A 124 2.04 -0.19 -21.79
N ASP A 125 1.64 -1.29 -21.18
CA ASP A 125 2.52 -2.41 -20.83
C ASP A 125 2.28 -3.59 -21.79
N PRO A 126 3.32 -4.15 -22.45
CA PRO A 126 3.17 -5.21 -23.44
C PRO A 126 2.60 -6.54 -22.86
N TRP A 127 2.63 -6.71 -21.55
CA TRP A 127 2.08 -7.90 -20.87
C TRP A 127 0.58 -7.78 -20.53
N ALA A 128 -0.05 -6.63 -20.82
CA ALA A 128 -1.46 -6.37 -20.56
C ALA A 128 -2.38 -7.20 -21.48
N SER A 129 -2.51 -8.50 -21.21
CA SER A 129 -3.44 -9.38 -21.92
C SER A 129 -4.90 -9.07 -21.55
N GLN A 130 -5.84 -9.45 -22.44
CA GLN A 130 -7.28 -9.29 -22.18
C GLN A 130 -7.70 -10.01 -20.88
N THR A 131 -7.17 -11.20 -20.63
CA THR A 131 -7.46 -11.98 -19.41
C THR A 131 -7.00 -11.25 -18.15
N ALA A 132 -5.79 -10.68 -18.16
CA ALA A 132 -5.28 -9.91 -17.03
C ALA A 132 -6.12 -8.66 -16.76
N LEU A 133 -6.50 -7.93 -17.80
CA LEU A 133 -7.38 -6.75 -17.68
C LEU A 133 -8.76 -7.09 -17.12
N LEU A 134 -9.36 -8.19 -17.56
CA LEU A 134 -10.64 -8.68 -17.03
C LEU A 134 -10.51 -9.10 -15.55
N GLN A 135 -9.40 -9.71 -15.18
CA GLN A 135 -9.17 -10.08 -13.78
C GLN A 135 -9.04 -8.84 -12.88
N LEU A 136 -8.32 -7.80 -13.33
CA LEU A 136 -8.23 -6.51 -12.62
C LEU A 136 -9.60 -5.81 -12.55
N ALA A 137 -10.36 -5.80 -13.65
CA ALA A 137 -11.70 -5.21 -13.69
C ALA A 137 -12.67 -5.91 -12.72
N ASN A 138 -12.64 -7.24 -12.66
CA ASN A 138 -13.44 -8.02 -11.70
C ASN A 138 -13.03 -7.74 -10.24
N LEU A 139 -11.73 -7.59 -9.97
CA LEU A 139 -11.24 -7.20 -8.65
C LEU A 139 -11.76 -5.81 -8.26
N LEU A 140 -11.64 -4.83 -9.15
CA LEU A 140 -12.18 -3.47 -8.96
C LEU A 140 -13.70 -3.50 -8.74
N ALA A 141 -14.44 -4.26 -9.55
CA ALA A 141 -15.89 -4.38 -9.39
C ALA A 141 -16.26 -5.01 -8.03
N SER A 142 -15.49 -5.98 -7.56
CA SER A 142 -15.66 -6.55 -6.22
C SER A 142 -15.45 -5.51 -5.12
N GLU A 143 -14.41 -4.68 -5.23
CA GLU A 143 -14.14 -3.61 -4.29
C GLU A 143 -15.26 -2.55 -4.30
N VAL A 144 -15.71 -2.10 -5.49
CA VAL A 144 -16.83 -1.17 -5.62
C VAL A 144 -18.11 -1.73 -4.99
N ARG A 145 -18.46 -3.01 -5.22
CA ARG A 145 -19.61 -3.63 -4.56
C ARG A 145 -19.50 -3.60 -3.05
N ARG A 146 -18.32 -3.88 -2.48
CA ARG A 146 -18.09 -3.77 -1.03
C ARG A 146 -18.34 -2.33 -0.54
N PHE A 147 -17.88 -1.34 -1.28
CA PHE A 147 -18.14 0.07 -0.98
C PHE A 147 -19.65 0.38 -0.98
N LEU A 148 -20.38 -0.07 -2.02
CA LEU A 148 -21.84 0.11 -2.14
C LEU A 148 -22.61 -0.55 -0.99
N GLU A 149 -22.12 -1.68 -0.49
CA GLU A 149 -22.71 -2.43 0.63
C GLU A 149 -22.28 -1.88 2.00
N GLY A 150 -21.48 -0.80 2.06
CA GLY A 150 -20.95 -0.23 3.31
C GLY A 150 -19.96 -1.17 4.02
N ARG A 151 -19.37 -2.12 3.30
CA ARG A 151 -18.39 -3.08 3.85
C ARG A 151 -16.98 -2.52 3.71
N GLN A 152 -16.10 -2.99 4.59
CA GLN A 152 -14.68 -2.63 4.51
C GLN A 152 -14.08 -3.10 3.17
N MET A 153 -13.35 -2.21 2.50
CA MET A 153 -12.61 -2.50 1.28
C MET A 153 -11.40 -3.39 1.59
N GLN A 154 -11.13 -4.39 0.75
CA GLN A 154 -9.97 -5.26 0.92
C GLN A 154 -8.65 -4.54 0.61
N THR A 155 -8.72 -3.46 -0.16
CA THR A 155 -7.61 -2.58 -0.51
C THR A 155 -7.36 -1.47 0.51
N GLU A 156 -8.13 -1.38 1.59
CA GLU A 156 -7.87 -0.45 2.70
C GLU A 156 -6.62 -0.89 3.48
N GLY A 157 -5.55 -0.08 3.46
CA GLY A 157 -4.24 -0.44 4.00
C GLY A 157 -3.50 -1.56 3.24
N HIS A 158 -3.97 -1.89 2.04
CA HIS A 158 -3.39 -2.97 1.22
C HIS A 158 -3.36 -2.59 -0.26
N ILE A 159 -2.47 -3.26 -0.98
CA ILE A 159 -2.50 -3.31 -2.44
C ILE A 159 -2.60 -4.76 -2.92
N TYR A 160 -3.20 -4.94 -4.08
CA TYR A 160 -3.14 -6.19 -4.84
C TYR A 160 -2.13 -6.06 -5.97
N LEU A 161 -1.31 -7.09 -6.14
CA LEU A 161 -0.38 -7.25 -7.25
C LEU A 161 -0.79 -8.47 -8.08
N LEU A 162 -1.11 -8.25 -9.34
CA LEU A 162 -1.40 -9.29 -10.32
C LEU A 162 -0.20 -9.47 -11.24
N ASN A 163 0.48 -10.60 -11.17
CA ASN A 163 1.51 -10.94 -12.15
C ASN A 163 0.85 -11.25 -13.49
N LEU A 164 1.11 -10.43 -14.53
CA LEU A 164 0.42 -10.52 -15.83
C LEU A 164 0.81 -11.76 -16.64
N LYS A 165 1.97 -12.37 -16.38
CA LYS A 165 2.42 -13.60 -17.04
C LYS A 165 1.77 -14.84 -16.47
N THR A 166 1.67 -14.91 -15.14
CA THR A 166 1.21 -16.10 -14.43
C THR A 166 -0.24 -16.01 -13.95
N LEU A 167 -0.82 -14.80 -14.01
CA LEU A 167 -2.15 -14.45 -13.49
C LEU A 167 -2.30 -14.73 -11.98
N ARG A 168 -1.19 -14.80 -11.25
CA ARG A 168 -1.21 -14.93 -9.79
C ARG A 168 -1.49 -13.58 -9.16
N LEU A 169 -2.52 -13.54 -8.35
CA LEU A 169 -2.90 -12.40 -7.53
C LEU A 169 -2.35 -12.56 -6.11
N SER A 170 -1.73 -11.53 -5.58
CA SER A 170 -1.29 -11.46 -4.18
C SER A 170 -1.75 -10.16 -3.54
N ARG A 171 -1.99 -10.19 -2.23
CA ARG A 171 -2.40 -9.03 -1.43
C ARG A 171 -1.29 -8.70 -0.47
N HIS A 172 -0.92 -7.42 -0.40
CA HIS A 172 0.21 -6.92 0.36
C HIS A 172 -0.23 -5.80 1.29
N VAL A 173 0.12 -5.91 2.57
CA VAL A 173 -0.14 -4.88 3.58
C VAL A 173 0.95 -3.82 3.53
N PHE A 174 0.59 -2.56 3.75
CA PHE A 174 1.56 -1.49 3.92
C PHE A 174 1.19 -0.61 5.13
N LEU A 175 2.20 -0.16 5.83
CA LEU A 175 2.03 0.80 6.93
C LEU A 175 2.12 2.23 6.39
N PRO A 176 1.21 3.13 6.83
CA PRO A 176 1.31 4.55 6.54
C PRO A 176 2.66 5.11 7.00
N ASP A 177 3.17 6.07 6.25
CA ASP A 177 4.35 6.83 6.66
C ASP A 177 3.90 8.04 7.50
N PRO A 178 4.31 8.15 8.77
CA PRO A 178 3.93 9.29 9.60
C PRO A 178 4.50 10.63 9.09
N TYR A 179 5.57 10.61 8.29
CA TYR A 179 6.15 11.79 7.62
C TYR A 179 5.58 12.05 6.23
N CYS A 180 4.57 11.30 5.79
CA CYS A 180 3.99 11.50 4.47
C CYS A 180 3.44 12.90 4.32
N THR A 181 3.84 13.60 3.27
CA THR A 181 3.41 14.99 2.98
C THR A 181 1.92 15.10 2.63
N VAL A 182 1.26 13.98 2.30
CA VAL A 182 -0.17 13.93 1.96
C VAL A 182 -1.04 13.55 3.15
N CYS A 183 -0.68 12.47 3.86
CA CYS A 183 -1.53 11.92 4.92
C CYS A 183 -0.84 11.79 6.28
N GLY A 184 0.41 12.25 6.42
CA GLY A 184 1.14 12.24 7.69
C GLY A 184 0.46 13.13 8.72
N ARG A 185 0.54 12.73 9.99
CA ARG A 185 -0.11 13.41 11.11
C ARG A 185 0.83 13.62 12.30
N LEU A 186 2.12 13.66 12.05
CA LEU A 186 3.04 14.02 13.11
C LEU A 186 2.86 15.51 13.45
N PRO A 187 2.67 15.85 14.73
CA PRO A 187 2.67 17.24 15.16
C PRO A 187 4.06 17.85 14.98
N ASP A 188 4.11 19.16 14.80
CA ASP A 188 5.37 19.90 14.82
C ASP A 188 6.09 19.71 16.16
N ASP A 189 7.41 19.64 16.12
CA ASP A 189 8.24 19.53 17.32
C ASP A 189 8.11 20.80 18.17
N THR A 190 7.70 20.63 19.42
CA THR A 190 7.59 21.72 20.38
C THR A 190 8.26 21.34 21.71
N ALA A 191 8.69 22.35 22.47
CA ALA A 191 9.25 22.14 23.80
C ALA A 191 8.27 21.43 24.75
N ASP A 192 6.96 21.63 24.57
CA ASP A 192 5.94 20.96 25.39
C ASP A 192 5.78 19.49 25.03
N LEU A 193 5.86 19.13 23.74
CA LEU A 193 5.84 17.74 23.30
C LEU A 193 7.10 16.97 23.72
N ALA A 194 8.23 17.66 23.90
CA ALA A 194 9.48 17.07 24.39
C ALA A 194 9.47 16.78 25.90
N LYS A 195 8.48 17.29 26.64
CA LYS A 195 8.37 17.03 28.09
C LYS A 195 7.91 15.61 28.37
N LEU A 196 8.78 14.82 28.99
CA LEU A 196 8.47 13.47 29.43
C LEU A 196 7.84 13.48 30.81
N THR A 197 6.63 12.97 30.94
CA THR A 197 6.03 12.66 32.23
C THR A 197 6.14 11.17 32.49
N LEU A 198 6.99 10.80 33.47
CA LEU A 198 7.14 9.40 33.85
C LEU A 198 5.88 8.92 34.56
N LYS A 199 5.24 7.89 33.97
CA LYS A 199 4.09 7.21 34.58
C LYS A 199 4.46 5.75 34.84
N PRO A 200 4.12 5.19 36.01
CA PRO A 200 4.34 3.78 36.27
C PRO A 200 3.46 2.97 35.31
N SER A 201 4.03 1.96 34.66
CA SER A 201 3.32 1.01 33.84
C SER A 201 3.51 -0.40 34.43
N PRO A 202 2.44 -1.14 34.70
CA PRO A 202 2.57 -2.49 35.24
C PRO A 202 3.25 -3.40 34.21
N LYS A 203 4.16 -4.23 34.68
CA LYS A 203 4.74 -5.31 33.88
C LYS A 203 3.74 -6.44 33.68
N VAL A 204 3.91 -7.22 32.61
CA VAL A 204 3.12 -8.43 32.35
C VAL A 204 3.29 -9.45 33.49
N ASN A 205 4.53 -9.61 33.98
CA ASN A 205 4.91 -10.46 35.11
C ASN A 205 6.22 -9.96 35.74
N THR A 206 6.65 -10.60 36.82
CA THR A 206 7.89 -10.22 37.55
C THR A 206 9.14 -10.40 36.72
N ASP A 207 9.16 -11.34 35.78
CA ASP A 207 10.34 -11.75 35.02
C ASP A 207 10.44 -11.03 33.65
N SER A 208 9.45 -10.21 33.32
CA SER A 208 9.41 -9.44 32.07
C SER A 208 9.54 -7.94 32.35
N PHE A 209 10.28 -7.24 31.50
CA PHE A 209 10.31 -5.77 31.48
C PHE A 209 9.27 -5.17 30.51
N ARG A 210 8.48 -6.01 29.85
CA ARG A 210 7.47 -5.59 28.88
C ARG A 210 6.14 -5.27 29.58
N SER A 211 5.44 -4.27 29.08
CA SER A 211 4.07 -3.92 29.51
C SER A 211 2.98 -4.69 28.75
N ARG A 212 3.33 -5.38 27.66
CA ARG A 212 2.41 -6.23 26.85
C ARG A 212 3.01 -7.61 26.65
N PRO A 213 2.18 -8.67 26.66
CA PRO A 213 2.63 -10.02 26.32
C PRO A 213 3.09 -10.10 24.85
N MET A 214 4.12 -10.89 24.59
CA MET A 214 4.61 -11.12 23.22
C MET A 214 3.54 -11.73 22.31
N GLU A 215 2.65 -12.56 22.85
CA GLU A 215 1.58 -13.21 22.09
C GLU A 215 0.57 -12.21 21.52
N GLU A 216 0.27 -11.12 22.23
CA GLU A 216 -0.58 -10.04 21.71
C GLU A 216 0.07 -9.29 20.54
N LEU A 217 1.39 -9.15 20.58
CA LEU A 217 2.15 -8.46 19.53
C LEU A 217 2.35 -9.32 18.27
N LYS A 218 2.32 -10.64 18.42
CA LYS A 218 2.65 -11.58 17.35
C LYS A 218 1.84 -11.37 16.07
N GLN A 219 0.52 -11.25 16.19
CA GLN A 219 -0.35 -11.07 15.02
C GLN A 219 -0.07 -9.74 14.32
N VAL A 220 0.07 -8.64 15.08
CA VAL A 220 0.33 -7.31 14.54
C VAL A 220 1.71 -7.28 13.88
N LEU A 221 2.76 -7.70 14.59
CA LEU A 221 4.13 -7.58 14.09
C LEU A 221 4.39 -8.46 12.87
N ALA A 222 4.01 -9.73 12.91
CA ALA A 222 4.24 -10.64 11.79
C ALA A 222 3.33 -10.37 10.59
N HIS A 223 2.14 -9.81 10.81
CA HIS A 223 1.18 -9.55 9.74
C HIS A 223 1.35 -8.16 9.12
N ASP A 224 1.56 -7.11 9.93
CA ASP A 224 1.51 -5.73 9.47
C ASP A 224 2.89 -5.16 9.11
N TYR A 225 3.97 -5.69 9.69
CA TYR A 225 5.33 -5.16 9.50
C TYR A 225 6.16 -5.96 8.51
N LEU A 226 5.88 -7.25 8.31
CA LEU A 226 6.67 -8.14 7.46
C LEU A 226 5.93 -8.48 6.17
N ASP A 227 6.31 -7.85 5.07
CA ASP A 227 5.81 -8.14 3.73
C ASP A 227 6.92 -7.91 2.69
N GLN A 228 7.12 -8.88 1.78
CA GLN A 228 8.20 -8.85 0.80
C GLN A 228 8.08 -7.73 -0.24
N ARG A 229 6.90 -7.16 -0.43
CA ARG A 229 6.61 -6.19 -1.50
C ARG A 229 6.32 -4.79 -0.97
N THR A 230 5.85 -4.67 0.26
CA THR A 230 5.39 -3.40 0.84
C THR A 230 5.67 -3.26 2.34
N GLY A 231 6.29 -4.27 2.95
CA GLY A 231 6.55 -4.29 4.39
C GLY A 231 7.58 -3.27 4.85
N PHE A 232 7.49 -2.92 6.11
CA PHE A 232 8.56 -2.21 6.82
C PHE A 232 9.83 -3.08 6.85
N PHE A 233 9.65 -4.38 7.10
CA PHE A 233 10.65 -5.41 6.86
C PHE A 233 10.25 -6.19 5.60
N ASN A 234 11.19 -6.34 4.65
CA ASN A 234 10.92 -6.99 3.37
C ASN A 234 11.39 -8.44 3.28
N GLY A 235 12.01 -8.95 4.32
CA GLY A 235 12.48 -10.34 4.36
C GLY A 235 12.81 -10.81 5.75
N LYS A 236 12.81 -12.14 5.89
CA LYS A 236 13.31 -12.82 7.08
C LYS A 236 14.15 -14.02 6.71
N MET A 237 15.14 -14.33 7.54
CA MET A 237 16.02 -15.47 7.39
C MET A 237 16.09 -16.22 8.72
N ARG A 238 16.12 -17.55 8.65
CA ARG A 238 16.32 -18.43 9.80
C ARG A 238 17.68 -19.10 9.68
N ASP A 239 18.48 -19.03 10.74
CA ASP A 239 19.70 -19.83 10.81
C ASP A 239 19.34 -21.25 11.29
N LEU A 240 19.59 -22.23 10.42
CA LEU A 240 19.32 -23.64 10.70
C LEU A 240 20.55 -24.38 11.27
N ILE A 241 21.70 -23.70 11.36
CA ILE A 241 22.97 -24.27 11.82
C ILE A 241 23.22 -23.95 13.28
N SER A 242 22.74 -22.80 13.74
CA SER A 242 22.86 -22.34 15.12
C SER A 242 22.20 -23.35 16.09
N PRO A 243 22.82 -23.61 17.26
CA PRO A 243 22.17 -24.40 18.32
C PRO A 243 20.96 -23.72 18.97
N PHE A 244 20.77 -22.45 18.70
CA PHE A 244 19.60 -21.67 19.11
C PHE A 244 18.70 -21.35 17.90
N ALA A 245 17.44 -21.06 18.16
CA ALA A 245 16.58 -20.49 17.14
C ALA A 245 17.02 -19.02 16.88
N ASP A 246 17.60 -18.79 15.72
CA ASP A 246 18.10 -17.49 15.29
C ASP A 246 17.31 -17.02 14.07
N VAL A 247 16.72 -15.83 14.13
CA VAL A 247 15.96 -15.20 13.06
C VAL A 247 16.47 -13.79 12.84
N SER A 248 16.75 -13.47 11.59
CA SER A 248 17.05 -12.09 11.17
C SER A 248 15.91 -11.56 10.31
N VAL A 249 15.56 -10.29 10.48
CA VAL A 249 14.65 -9.53 9.61
C VAL A 249 15.42 -8.46 8.87
N ASN A 250 15.06 -8.22 7.62
CA ASN A 250 15.74 -7.23 6.77
C ASN A 250 14.96 -5.92 6.77
N LEU A 251 15.61 -4.84 7.23
CA LEU A 251 15.13 -3.46 7.18
C LEU A 251 15.68 -2.78 5.92
N PRO A 252 14.85 -2.56 4.89
CA PRO A 252 15.29 -1.87 3.69
C PRO A 252 15.41 -0.37 3.95
N LEU A 253 16.61 0.17 3.73
CA LEU A 253 16.89 1.60 3.70
C LEU A 253 17.21 2.05 2.28
N PHE A 254 17.04 3.33 1.96
CA PHE A 254 17.28 3.83 0.60
C PHE A 254 18.73 3.61 0.12
N ALA A 255 19.71 3.72 1.04
CA ALA A 255 21.12 3.58 0.73
C ALA A 255 21.65 2.14 0.86
N GLY A 256 20.89 1.21 1.40
CA GLY A 256 21.30 -0.17 1.65
C GLY A 256 20.29 -0.90 2.53
N ASP A 257 20.65 -2.08 2.99
CA ASP A 257 19.82 -2.87 3.90
C ASP A 257 20.51 -3.01 5.25
N GLU A 258 19.71 -2.98 6.31
CA GLU A 258 20.12 -3.34 7.65
C GLU A 258 19.35 -4.57 8.12
N ALA A 259 19.88 -5.26 9.11
CA ALA A 259 19.24 -6.44 9.68
C ALA A 259 19.20 -6.33 11.21
N ALA A 260 18.04 -6.68 11.76
CA ALA A 260 17.90 -6.95 13.18
C ALA A 260 17.77 -8.45 13.41
N SER A 261 18.26 -8.97 14.53
CA SER A 261 18.28 -10.42 14.81
C SER A 261 17.75 -10.73 16.20
N GLY A 262 16.91 -11.75 16.28
CA GLY A 262 16.46 -12.33 17.54
C GLY A 262 16.99 -13.74 17.71
N ARG A 263 17.47 -14.05 18.92
CA ARG A 263 17.98 -15.39 19.27
C ARG A 263 17.34 -15.86 20.57
N THR A 264 16.54 -16.94 20.46
CA THR A 264 15.84 -17.53 21.61
C THR A 264 15.79 -19.07 21.48
N HIS A 265 14.89 -19.72 22.22
CA HIS A 265 14.68 -21.15 22.14
C HIS A 265 13.61 -21.58 21.10
N SER A 266 12.92 -20.62 20.48
CA SER A 266 11.93 -20.88 19.43
C SER A 266 12.00 -19.87 18.29
N TYR A 267 11.84 -20.32 17.05
CA TYR A 267 11.84 -19.43 15.89
C TYR A 267 10.71 -18.38 15.93
N ALA A 268 9.56 -18.73 16.51
CA ALA A 268 8.46 -17.78 16.64
C ALA A 268 8.79 -16.62 17.56
N GLU A 269 9.43 -16.90 18.70
CA GLU A 269 9.88 -15.88 19.65
C GLU A 269 11.06 -15.07 19.11
N SER A 270 12.01 -15.74 18.43
CA SER A 270 13.14 -15.07 17.79
C SER A 270 12.71 -14.10 16.68
N GLU A 271 11.71 -14.46 15.89
CA GLU A 271 11.11 -13.58 14.88
C GLU A 271 10.51 -12.31 15.51
N LEU A 272 9.74 -12.47 16.58
CA LEU A 272 9.17 -11.31 17.29
C LEU A 272 10.25 -10.44 17.94
N THR A 273 11.30 -11.06 18.48
CA THR A 273 12.44 -10.34 19.06
C THR A 273 13.17 -9.55 17.98
N ALA A 274 13.46 -10.15 16.84
CA ALA A 274 14.10 -9.47 15.71
C ALA A 274 13.30 -8.27 15.18
N ILE A 275 11.96 -8.38 15.13
CA ILE A 275 11.10 -7.27 14.68
C ILE A 275 11.07 -6.12 15.72
N LEU A 276 11.26 -6.42 17.00
CA LEU A 276 11.20 -5.43 18.08
C LEU A 276 12.55 -4.76 18.37
N GLU A 277 13.67 -5.31 17.89
CA GLU A 277 14.98 -4.69 17.91
C GLU A 277 15.12 -3.56 16.87
#